data_fcff13823d336a0a55acd990082272e4
#
_entry.id   fcff13823d336a0a55acd990082272e4
#
_cell.length_a   1.000
_cell.length_b   1.000
_cell.length_c   1.000
_cell.angle_alpha   90.00
_cell.angle_beta   90.00
_cell.angle_gamma   90.00
#
_symmetry.space_group_name_H-M   'P 1'
#
loop_
_entity.id
_entity.type
_entity.pdbx_description
1 polymer ?
#
loop_
_entity_poly.entity_id
_entity_poly.type
_entity_poly.pdbx_seq_one_letter_code
_entity_poly.pdbx_strand_id
1 'polypeptide(L)'
;RWLGTPIKTPRPSVPLASTIQEVDWISAAFLLVKKRVLEKAGLMDEDFFLYAEEVEWCSRIGKQGKLCIYGDLSAIHLQGEAINKDQQSNEKGYYGLYSRKDLQLMMSNHLRVRKQFGVGWFLFLLLNYTWGVLVYTIVGFIHRLITLRNPFGHLGKVFAFGKNVFRIWTLAPTIVRNKPHFYKLL
;
A
#
# COMPACT_ATOMS: atom_id res chain seq x y z
N ARG A 1 -10.54 -1.14 11.60
CA ARG A 1 -10.64 -0.55 12.96
C ARG A 1 -11.68 0.56 12.94
N TRP A 2 -12.90 0.23 13.33
CA TRP A 2 -13.95 1.19 13.64
C TRP A 2 -13.84 1.52 15.12
N LEU A 3 -13.40 2.54 15.66
CA LEU A 3 -13.32 2.92 17.07
C LEU A 3 -11.96 2.75 17.78
N GLY A 4 -10.84 2.88 17.06
CA GLY A 4 -9.55 3.13 17.74
C GLY A 4 -8.93 1.98 18.55
N THR A 5 -9.59 0.84 18.65
CA THR A 5 -8.97 -0.38 19.17
C THR A 5 -8.22 -1.08 18.06
N PRO A 6 -6.95 -1.50 18.28
CA PRO A 6 -6.29 -2.40 17.36
C PRO A 6 -7.12 -3.68 17.34
N ILE A 7 -7.88 -3.91 16.28
CA ILE A 7 -8.19 -5.29 15.92
C ILE A 7 -6.81 -5.90 15.67
N LYS A 8 -6.28 -6.60 16.67
CA LYS A 8 -5.26 -7.59 16.43
C LYS A 8 -5.95 -8.66 15.60
N THR A 9 -6.04 -8.43 14.29
CA THR A 9 -6.17 -9.57 13.39
C THR A 9 -4.94 -10.39 13.70
N PRO A 10 -5.08 -11.65 14.20
CA PRO A 10 -3.96 -12.55 14.18
C PRO A 10 -3.46 -12.44 12.75
N ARG A 11 -2.15 -12.23 12.56
CA ARG A 11 -1.58 -12.46 11.24
C ARG A 11 -2.06 -13.85 10.90
N PRO A 12 -2.81 -14.07 9.81
CA PRO A 12 -3.10 -15.43 9.44
C PRO A 12 -1.72 -16.09 9.41
N SER A 13 -1.50 -17.08 10.25
CA SER A 13 -0.43 -18.01 10.02
C SER A 13 -0.66 -18.41 8.60
N VAL A 14 0.20 -17.99 7.69
CA VAL A 14 0.14 -18.45 6.30
C VAL A 14 0.12 -19.96 6.47
N PRO A 15 -0.98 -20.66 6.17
CA PRO A 15 -0.96 -22.10 6.25
C PRO A 15 0.21 -22.48 5.38
N LEU A 16 1.16 -23.22 5.92
CA LEU A 16 2.22 -23.81 5.13
C LEU A 16 1.47 -24.56 4.03
N ALA A 17 1.47 -24.00 2.83
CA ALA A 17 0.79 -24.60 1.72
C ALA A 17 1.48 -25.96 1.53
N SER A 18 0.83 -27.04 1.94
CA SER A 18 1.37 -28.39 1.81
C SER A 18 1.41 -28.86 0.35
N THR A 19 0.81 -28.08 -0.54
CA THR A 19 0.66 -28.35 -1.97
C THR A 19 0.81 -27.06 -2.78
N ILE A 20 0.79 -27.18 -4.10
CA ILE A 20 0.77 -26.03 -5.01
C ILE A 20 -0.55 -25.29 -4.83
N GLN A 21 -0.49 -24.00 -4.52
CA GLN A 21 -1.64 -23.14 -4.35
C GLN A 21 -1.62 -22.00 -5.38
N GLU A 22 -2.72 -21.85 -6.12
CA GLU A 22 -2.93 -20.70 -7.01
C GLU A 22 -3.29 -19.46 -6.19
N VAL A 23 -2.67 -18.32 -6.54
CA VAL A 23 -2.81 -17.03 -5.83
C VAL A 23 -2.89 -15.88 -6.81
N ASP A 24 -3.43 -14.74 -6.38
CA ASP A 24 -3.55 -13.55 -7.21
C ASP A 24 -2.25 -12.73 -7.30
N TRP A 25 -1.37 -12.85 -6.31
CA TRP A 25 -0.09 -12.16 -6.29
C TRP A 25 0.93 -12.87 -5.39
N ILE A 26 2.21 -12.65 -5.67
CA ILE A 26 3.36 -13.20 -4.94
C ILE A 26 4.31 -12.03 -4.63
N SER A 27 4.91 -12.03 -3.44
CA SER A 27 5.94 -11.04 -3.09
C SER A 27 7.15 -11.17 -3.99
N ALA A 28 7.66 -10.05 -4.49
CA ALA A 28 8.87 -10.01 -5.30
C ALA A 28 10.15 -10.33 -4.51
N ALA A 29 10.06 -10.55 -3.21
CA ALA A 29 11.17 -11.02 -2.40
C ALA A 29 11.75 -12.36 -2.92
N PHE A 30 10.89 -13.23 -3.45
CA PHE A 30 11.29 -14.45 -4.15
C PHE A 30 10.20 -14.82 -5.16
N LEU A 31 10.42 -14.49 -6.42
CA LEU A 31 9.49 -14.72 -7.52
C LEU A 31 10.24 -15.22 -8.76
N LEU A 32 9.88 -16.40 -9.24
CA LEU A 32 10.39 -16.96 -10.49
C LEU A 32 9.34 -16.79 -11.59
N VAL A 33 9.74 -16.19 -12.70
CA VAL A 33 8.86 -15.94 -13.84
C VAL A 33 9.45 -16.58 -15.09
N LYS A 34 8.62 -17.33 -15.83
CA LYS A 34 9.06 -17.92 -17.11
C LYS A 34 9.36 -16.81 -18.13
N LYS A 35 10.48 -16.91 -18.83
CA LYS A 35 10.91 -15.93 -19.87
C LYS A 35 9.79 -15.57 -20.85
N ARG A 36 9.09 -16.55 -21.39
CA ARG A 36 7.96 -16.35 -22.30
C ARG A 36 6.81 -15.53 -21.72
N VAL A 37 6.66 -15.51 -20.39
CA VAL A 37 5.66 -14.68 -19.69
C VAL A 37 6.16 -13.25 -19.57
N LEU A 38 7.45 -13.07 -19.26
CA LEU A 38 8.10 -11.75 -19.25
C LEU A 38 8.00 -11.05 -20.60
N GLU A 39 8.22 -11.76 -21.70
CA GLU A 39 8.12 -11.22 -23.06
C GLU A 39 6.73 -10.67 -23.37
N LYS A 40 5.69 -11.22 -22.77
CA LYS A 40 4.29 -10.79 -22.96
C LYS A 40 3.81 -9.78 -21.92
N ALA A 41 4.14 -10.00 -20.64
CA ALA A 41 3.71 -9.16 -19.54
C ALA A 41 4.59 -7.89 -19.38
N GLY A 42 5.79 -7.91 -19.93
CA GLY A 42 6.82 -6.88 -19.72
C GLY A 42 7.47 -6.99 -18.33
N LEU A 43 8.42 -6.11 -18.08
CA LEU A 43 9.13 -5.98 -16.80
C LEU A 43 8.29 -5.22 -15.77
N MET A 44 8.79 -5.09 -14.55
CA MET A 44 8.22 -4.21 -13.54
C MET A 44 8.13 -2.78 -14.07
N ASP A 45 7.10 -2.07 -13.68
CA ASP A 45 6.84 -0.71 -14.13
C ASP A 45 7.73 0.29 -13.36
N GLU A 46 8.56 1.03 -14.09
CA GLU A 46 9.55 1.96 -13.55
C GLU A 46 8.93 3.21 -12.88
N ASP A 47 7.63 3.45 -13.05
CA ASP A 47 6.95 4.53 -12.35
C ASP A 47 6.90 4.28 -10.83
N PHE A 48 6.94 3.02 -10.40
CA PHE A 48 6.96 2.66 -8.98
C PHE A 48 8.36 2.79 -8.40
N PHE A 49 8.49 3.55 -7.30
CA PHE A 49 9.73 3.57 -6.52
C PHE A 49 9.77 2.43 -5.49
N LEU A 50 8.66 2.22 -4.78
CA LEU A 50 8.58 1.24 -3.69
C LEU A 50 7.12 0.96 -3.36
N TYR A 51 6.79 -0.29 -3.05
CA TYR A 51 5.47 -0.83 -2.72
C TYR A 51 4.49 -0.93 -3.90
N ALA A 52 3.71 -1.99 -3.91
CA ALA A 52 2.66 -2.31 -4.87
C ALA A 52 3.14 -2.57 -6.32
N GLU A 53 4.44 -2.44 -6.62
CA GLU A 53 5.04 -2.77 -7.92
C GLU A 53 4.84 -4.25 -8.25
N GLU A 54 5.07 -5.14 -7.29
CA GLU A 54 4.89 -6.58 -7.48
C GLU A 54 3.42 -6.95 -7.65
N VAL A 55 2.50 -6.26 -6.97
CA VAL A 55 1.06 -6.52 -7.10
C VAL A 55 0.56 -6.10 -8.47
N GLU A 56 1.02 -4.95 -8.99
CA GLU A 56 0.73 -4.50 -10.35
C GLU A 56 1.29 -5.48 -11.37
N TRP A 57 2.56 -5.88 -11.20
CA TRP A 57 3.22 -6.80 -12.12
C TRP A 57 2.59 -8.20 -12.11
N CYS A 58 2.27 -8.74 -10.94
CA CYS A 58 1.53 -9.99 -10.81
C CYS A 58 0.17 -9.94 -11.52
N SER A 59 -0.51 -8.82 -11.51
CA SER A 59 -1.75 -8.62 -12.27
C SER A 59 -1.54 -8.74 -13.79
N ARG A 60 -0.40 -8.27 -14.33
CA ARG A 60 -0.07 -8.45 -15.75
C ARG A 60 0.37 -9.88 -16.06
N ILE A 61 1.18 -10.47 -15.19
CA ILE A 61 1.61 -11.88 -15.30
C ILE A 61 0.42 -12.82 -15.24
N GLY A 62 -0.53 -12.60 -14.33
CA GLY A 62 -1.73 -13.42 -14.15
C GLY A 62 -2.62 -13.48 -15.39
N LYS A 63 -2.58 -12.47 -16.26
CA LYS A 63 -3.25 -12.49 -17.57
C LYS A 63 -2.59 -13.46 -18.57
N GLN A 64 -1.37 -13.88 -18.31
CA GLN A 64 -0.58 -14.77 -19.19
C GLN A 64 -0.50 -16.21 -18.66
N GLY A 65 -0.93 -16.46 -17.43
CA GLY A 65 -0.86 -17.76 -16.79
C GLY A 65 -1.17 -17.71 -15.30
N LYS A 66 -1.08 -18.84 -14.64
CA LYS A 66 -1.35 -18.97 -13.21
C LYS A 66 -0.14 -18.55 -12.39
N LEU A 67 -0.39 -17.87 -11.29
CA LEU A 67 0.56 -17.60 -10.21
C LEU A 67 0.38 -18.66 -9.15
N CYS A 68 1.48 -19.32 -8.75
CA CYS A 68 1.41 -20.42 -7.80
C CYS A 68 2.45 -20.28 -6.71
N ILE A 69 2.06 -20.58 -5.48
CA ILE A 69 2.98 -20.79 -4.36
C ILE A 69 3.21 -22.28 -4.21
N TYR A 70 4.47 -22.68 -3.99
CA TYR A 70 4.88 -24.03 -3.72
C TYR A 70 5.21 -24.14 -2.22
N GLY A 71 4.39 -24.89 -1.49
CA GLY A 71 4.48 -24.93 -0.02
C GLY A 71 5.69 -25.68 0.54
N ASP A 72 6.33 -26.51 -0.28
CA ASP A 72 7.55 -27.24 0.02
C ASP A 72 8.83 -26.38 -0.14
N LEU A 73 8.69 -25.18 -0.73
CA LEU A 73 9.78 -24.24 -0.90
C LEU A 73 9.62 -23.04 0.06
N SER A 74 10.70 -22.69 0.74
CA SER A 74 10.70 -21.55 1.66
C SER A 74 11.90 -20.63 1.39
N ALA A 75 11.66 -19.33 1.57
CA ALA A 75 12.71 -18.31 1.54
C ALA A 75 12.56 -17.37 2.74
N ILE A 76 13.68 -17.01 3.36
CA ILE A 76 13.71 -16.05 4.47
C ILE A 76 13.75 -14.64 3.89
N HIS A 77 12.71 -13.85 4.17
CA HIS A 77 12.62 -12.45 3.78
C HIS A 77 12.87 -11.54 4.98
N LEU A 78 14.01 -10.85 4.98
CA LEU A 78 14.40 -9.89 6.01
C LEU A 78 13.69 -8.54 5.79
N GLN A 79 12.38 -8.51 6.10
CA GLN A 79 11.52 -7.36 5.85
C GLN A 79 11.97 -6.08 6.56
N GLY A 80 12.15 -5.02 5.80
CA GLY A 80 12.28 -3.66 6.34
C GLY A 80 13.65 -3.30 6.89
N GLU A 81 14.65 -4.15 6.86
CA GLU A 81 15.99 -3.83 7.39
C GLU A 81 16.66 -2.66 6.65
N ALA A 82 16.50 -2.59 5.34
CA ALA A 82 17.08 -1.50 4.54
C ALA A 82 16.42 -0.14 4.82
N ILE A 83 15.11 -0.13 5.09
CA ILE A 83 14.33 1.12 5.31
C ILE A 83 14.39 1.55 6.78
N ASN A 84 14.41 0.59 7.71
CA ASN A 84 14.41 0.88 9.15
C ASN A 84 15.75 1.46 9.63
N LYS A 85 16.85 1.24 8.90
CA LYS A 85 18.16 1.84 9.21
C LYS A 85 18.20 3.34 8.92
N ASP A 86 17.50 3.80 7.88
CA ASP A 86 17.50 5.20 7.46
C ASP A 86 16.39 6.05 8.10
N GLN A 87 15.37 5.40 8.64
CA GLN A 87 14.26 6.08 9.31
C GLN A 87 14.06 5.50 10.71
N GLN A 88 14.46 6.25 11.72
CA GLN A 88 14.20 5.98 13.14
C GLN A 88 12.69 6.03 13.46
N SER A 89 11.86 5.32 12.69
CA SER A 89 10.44 5.23 12.96
C SER A 89 10.18 4.07 13.92
N ASN A 90 9.92 4.39 15.18
CA ASN A 90 9.45 3.45 16.21
C ASN A 90 8.05 2.87 15.92
N GLU A 91 7.48 3.11 14.73
CA GLU A 91 6.16 2.63 14.37
C GLU A 91 6.23 1.20 13.82
N LYS A 92 5.93 0.25 14.69
CA LYS A 92 5.73 -1.17 14.32
C LYS A 92 4.45 -1.30 13.51
N GLY A 93 4.55 -1.29 12.18
CA GLY A 93 3.40 -1.60 11.30
C GLY A 93 3.57 -1.15 9.86
N TYR A 94 3.02 -1.94 8.94
CA TYR A 94 3.03 -1.66 7.50
C TYR A 94 2.02 -0.58 7.06
N TYR A 95 1.05 -0.26 7.92
CA TYR A 95 -0.11 0.57 7.54
C TYR A 95 -0.27 1.74 8.51
N GLY A 96 0.45 2.80 8.27
CA GLY A 96 0.22 4.10 8.84
C GLY A 96 -0.39 5.07 7.81
N LEU A 97 -0.71 6.29 8.26
CA LEU A 97 -1.25 7.35 7.39
C LEU A 97 -0.47 8.65 7.53
N TYR A 98 0.55 8.68 8.39
CA TYR A 98 1.11 9.92 8.90
C TYR A 98 2.55 10.18 8.50
N SER A 99 3.34 9.13 8.28
CA SER A 99 4.77 9.20 7.98
C SER A 99 5.04 9.39 6.48
N ARG A 100 6.30 9.69 6.13
CA ARG A 100 6.74 9.72 4.72
C ARG A 100 6.67 8.34 4.07
N LYS A 101 6.96 7.27 4.83
CA LYS A 101 6.79 5.89 4.39
C LYS A 101 5.34 5.60 4.03
N ASP A 102 4.40 6.06 4.85
CA ASP A 102 2.96 5.90 4.60
C ASP A 102 2.54 6.68 3.35
N LEU A 103 3.07 7.88 3.15
CA LEU A 103 2.84 8.64 1.92
C LEU A 103 3.31 7.88 0.68
N GLN A 104 4.49 7.25 0.73
CA GLN A 104 4.98 6.42 -0.38
C GLN A 104 4.06 5.23 -0.65
N LEU A 105 3.63 4.52 0.39
CA LEU A 105 2.71 3.40 0.27
C LEU A 105 1.34 3.84 -0.30
N MET A 106 0.81 4.96 0.19
CA MET A 106 -0.44 5.54 -0.34
C MET A 106 -0.29 5.91 -1.82
N MET A 107 0.82 6.55 -2.19
CA MET A 107 1.11 6.94 -3.57
C MET A 107 1.15 5.72 -4.49
N SER A 108 1.92 4.72 -4.11
CA SER A 108 2.07 3.49 -4.90
C SER A 108 0.74 2.74 -5.06
N ASN A 109 -0.08 2.68 -4.01
CA ASN A 109 -1.42 2.10 -4.11
C ASN A 109 -2.35 2.90 -5.05
N HIS A 110 -2.30 4.23 -5.01
CA HIS A 110 -3.09 5.06 -5.93
C HIS A 110 -2.65 4.87 -7.38
N LEU A 111 -1.33 4.81 -7.62
CA LEU A 111 -0.76 4.56 -8.94
C LEU A 111 -1.19 3.17 -9.45
N ARG A 112 -1.07 2.13 -8.60
CA ARG A 112 -1.53 0.77 -8.93
C ARG A 112 -3.00 0.77 -9.33
N VAL A 113 -3.86 1.37 -8.53
CA VAL A 113 -5.30 1.42 -8.83
C VAL A 113 -5.55 2.13 -10.16
N ARG A 114 -4.83 3.23 -10.45
CA ARG A 114 -4.91 3.92 -11.73
C ARG A 114 -4.53 3.02 -12.91
N LYS A 115 -3.43 2.28 -12.78
CA LYS A 115 -2.91 1.41 -13.85
C LYS A 115 -3.75 0.15 -14.07
N GLN A 116 -4.25 -0.46 -12.99
CA GLN A 116 -5.06 -1.68 -13.07
C GLN A 116 -6.53 -1.44 -13.42
N PHE A 117 -7.13 -0.40 -12.86
CA PHE A 117 -8.59 -0.20 -12.88
C PHE A 117 -9.03 1.12 -13.54
N GLY A 118 -8.09 1.98 -13.89
CA GLY A 118 -8.38 3.21 -14.62
C GLY A 118 -8.62 4.43 -13.74
N VAL A 119 -8.94 5.56 -14.42
CA VAL A 119 -9.06 6.89 -13.80
C VAL A 119 -10.18 6.97 -12.77
N GLY A 120 -11.34 6.37 -13.09
CA GLY A 120 -12.51 6.43 -12.20
C GLY A 120 -12.22 5.84 -10.83
N TRP A 121 -11.60 4.65 -10.78
CA TRP A 121 -11.21 4.00 -9.53
C TRP A 121 -10.12 4.74 -8.77
N PHE A 122 -9.17 5.35 -9.48
CA PHE A 122 -8.15 6.22 -8.88
C PHE A 122 -8.81 7.42 -8.18
N LEU A 123 -9.70 8.14 -8.87
CA LEU A 123 -10.40 9.30 -8.31
C LEU A 123 -11.30 8.89 -7.13
N PHE A 124 -12.01 7.78 -7.25
CA PHE A 124 -12.81 7.24 -6.17
C PHE A 124 -11.95 6.94 -4.93
N LEU A 125 -10.80 6.30 -5.10
CA LEU A 125 -9.87 6.04 -4.00
C LEU A 125 -9.37 7.34 -3.37
N LEU A 126 -8.96 8.32 -4.18
CA LEU A 126 -8.45 9.60 -3.71
C LEU A 126 -9.52 10.40 -2.94
N LEU A 127 -10.76 10.39 -3.41
CA LEU A 127 -11.90 10.99 -2.70
C LEU A 127 -12.18 10.27 -1.38
N ASN A 128 -12.09 8.93 -1.33
CA ASN A 128 -12.26 8.18 -0.09
C ASN A 128 -11.18 8.54 0.95
N TYR A 129 -9.91 8.71 0.54
CA TYR A 129 -8.87 9.16 1.45
C TYR A 129 -9.12 10.59 1.93
N THR A 130 -9.59 11.48 1.06
CA THR A 130 -9.98 12.86 1.42
C THR A 130 -11.12 12.85 2.43
N TRP A 131 -12.17 12.07 2.17
CA TRP A 131 -13.27 11.87 3.12
C TRP A 131 -12.79 11.25 4.42
N GLY A 132 -11.85 10.31 4.36
CA GLY A 132 -11.22 9.68 5.50
C GLY A 132 -10.56 10.67 6.46
N VAL A 133 -9.97 11.76 5.95
CA VAL A 133 -9.42 12.84 6.80
C VAL A 133 -10.52 13.48 7.65
N LEU A 134 -11.68 13.79 7.04
CA LEU A 134 -12.82 14.40 7.73
C LEU A 134 -13.39 13.44 8.78
N VAL A 135 -13.64 12.20 8.38
CA VAL A 135 -14.16 11.15 9.28
C VAL A 135 -13.21 10.94 10.47
N TYR A 136 -11.90 10.83 10.22
CA TYR A 136 -10.91 10.66 11.27
C TYR A 136 -10.89 11.84 12.24
N THR A 137 -11.09 13.06 11.74
CA THR A 137 -11.18 14.27 12.57
C THR A 137 -12.39 14.21 13.49
N ILE A 138 -13.57 13.95 12.94
CA ILE A 138 -14.84 13.92 13.70
C ILE A 138 -14.85 12.78 14.71
N VAL A 139 -14.53 11.55 14.26
CA VAL A 139 -14.53 10.37 15.13
C VAL A 139 -13.46 10.49 16.22
N GLY A 140 -12.27 11.01 15.88
CA GLY A 140 -11.22 11.25 16.85
C GLY A 140 -11.60 12.28 17.92
N PHE A 141 -12.30 13.34 17.53
CA PHE A 141 -12.83 14.36 18.44
C PHE A 141 -13.87 13.77 19.40
N ILE A 142 -14.89 13.11 18.88
CA ILE A 142 -15.96 12.49 19.65
C ILE A 142 -15.42 11.42 20.62
N HIS A 143 -14.56 10.53 20.14
CA HIS A 143 -13.96 9.49 20.96
C HIS A 143 -13.17 10.07 22.14
N ARG A 144 -12.45 11.18 21.93
CA ARG A 144 -11.68 11.83 22.99
C ARG A 144 -12.56 12.55 24.00
N LEU A 145 -13.69 13.13 23.57
CA LEU A 145 -14.69 13.69 24.48
C LEU A 145 -15.28 12.61 25.37
N ILE A 146 -15.70 11.48 24.80
CA ILE A 146 -16.29 10.36 25.56
C ILE A 146 -15.27 9.77 26.55
N THR A 147 -13.99 9.71 26.18
CA THR A 147 -12.93 9.16 27.03
C THR A 147 -12.30 10.21 27.97
N LEU A 148 -12.88 11.41 28.09
CA LEU A 148 -12.41 12.51 28.93
C LEU A 148 -10.95 12.88 28.66
N ARG A 149 -10.49 12.75 27.43
CA ARG A 149 -9.14 13.15 26.97
C ARG A 149 -9.21 14.48 26.25
N ASN A 150 -8.06 15.17 26.12
CA ASN A 150 -7.98 16.41 25.34
C ASN A 150 -8.52 16.16 23.92
N PRO A 151 -9.66 16.78 23.53
CA PRO A 151 -10.31 16.53 22.23
C PRO A 151 -9.45 16.90 21.04
N PHE A 152 -8.50 17.83 21.21
CA PHE A 152 -7.60 18.30 20.15
C PHE A 152 -6.29 17.50 20.05
N GLY A 153 -6.03 16.60 20.96
CA GLY A 153 -4.75 15.88 21.05
C GLY A 153 -4.47 14.91 19.87
N HIS A 154 -5.39 14.75 18.90
CA HIS A 154 -5.21 13.96 17.68
C HIS A 154 -4.96 14.82 16.44
N LEU A 155 -5.11 16.15 16.53
CA LEU A 155 -5.02 17.04 15.37
C LEU A 155 -3.67 16.98 14.64
N GLY A 156 -2.57 16.73 15.34
CA GLY A 156 -1.27 16.53 14.71
C GLY A 156 -1.27 15.37 13.71
N LYS A 157 -1.93 14.25 14.06
CA LYS A 157 -2.09 13.10 13.16
C LYS A 157 -3.05 13.40 12.01
N VAL A 158 -4.14 14.12 12.28
CA VAL A 158 -5.07 14.60 11.24
C VAL A 158 -4.33 15.44 10.22
N PHE A 159 -3.51 16.38 10.69
CA PHE A 159 -2.76 17.29 9.82
C PHE A 159 -1.73 16.53 8.97
N ALA A 160 -1.01 15.59 9.57
CA ALA A 160 -0.07 14.74 8.85
C ALA A 160 -0.76 13.90 7.76
N PHE A 161 -1.90 13.29 8.09
CA PHE A 161 -2.71 12.56 7.11
C PHE A 161 -3.23 13.45 5.99
N GLY A 162 -3.82 14.59 6.33
CA GLY A 162 -4.30 15.57 5.36
C GLY A 162 -3.20 16.07 4.42
N LYS A 163 -1.99 16.33 4.96
CA LYS A 163 -0.81 16.71 4.17
C LYS A 163 -0.44 15.61 3.16
N ASN A 164 -0.45 14.34 3.60
CA ASN A 164 -0.15 13.21 2.72
C ASN A 164 -1.19 13.09 1.60
N VAL A 165 -2.48 13.20 1.91
CA VAL A 165 -3.56 13.19 0.91
C VAL A 165 -3.43 14.36 -0.05
N PHE A 166 -3.16 15.56 0.45
CA PHE A 166 -2.95 16.75 -0.38
C PHE A 166 -1.77 16.55 -1.35
N ARG A 167 -0.69 15.91 -0.90
CA ARG A 167 0.46 15.61 -1.77
C ARG A 167 0.07 14.70 -2.93
N ILE A 168 -0.83 13.72 -2.72
CA ILE A 168 -1.34 12.88 -3.81
C ILE A 168 -2.21 13.71 -4.77
N TRP A 169 -3.03 14.63 -4.25
CA TRP A 169 -3.79 15.57 -5.09
C TRP A 169 -2.92 16.39 -6.01
N THR A 170 -1.77 16.88 -5.54
CA THR A 170 -0.82 17.63 -6.39
C THR A 170 -0.25 16.80 -7.55
N LEU A 171 -0.16 15.48 -7.38
CA LEU A 171 0.31 14.55 -8.40
C LEU A 171 -0.83 13.98 -9.27
N ALA A 172 -2.09 14.18 -8.87
CA ALA A 172 -3.23 13.61 -9.56
C ALA A 172 -3.30 13.94 -11.06
N PRO A 173 -3.00 15.16 -11.54
CA PRO A 173 -2.99 15.46 -12.98
C PRO A 173 -1.98 14.62 -13.77
N THR A 174 -0.80 14.34 -13.20
CA THR A 174 0.23 13.50 -13.83
C THR A 174 -0.23 12.04 -13.88
N ILE A 175 -0.78 11.56 -12.76
CA ILE A 175 -1.29 10.19 -12.63
C ILE A 175 -2.48 9.95 -13.58
N VAL A 176 -3.42 10.88 -13.66
CA VAL A 176 -4.58 10.77 -14.55
C VAL A 176 -4.15 10.68 -16.01
N ARG A 177 -3.18 11.51 -16.42
CA ARG A 177 -2.63 11.50 -17.78
C ARG A 177 -1.77 10.29 -18.09
N ASN A 178 -1.47 9.47 -17.10
CA ASN A 178 -0.59 8.29 -17.20
C ASN A 178 0.77 8.59 -17.86
N LYS A 179 1.32 9.77 -17.56
CA LYS A 179 2.65 10.14 -18.05
C LYS A 179 3.70 9.38 -17.26
N PRO A 180 4.74 8.86 -17.92
CA PRO A 180 5.87 8.26 -17.23
C PRO A 180 6.42 9.20 -16.16
N HIS A 181 6.55 8.72 -14.94
CA HIS A 181 7.04 9.52 -13.82
C HIS A 181 7.49 8.61 -12.68
N PHE A 182 8.72 8.78 -12.25
CA PHE A 182 9.25 8.02 -11.11
C PHE A 182 8.74 8.61 -9.79
N TYR A 183 7.79 7.93 -9.16
CA TYR A 183 7.08 8.43 -7.97
C TYR A 183 7.85 8.13 -6.68
N LYS A 184 8.97 8.82 -6.46
CA LYS A 184 9.75 8.77 -5.21
C LYS A 184 9.34 9.92 -4.28
N LEU A 185 8.71 9.61 -3.14
CA LEU A 185 8.23 10.56 -2.14
C LEU A 185 8.91 10.41 -0.76
N LEU A 186 9.71 9.37 -0.60
CA LEU A 186 10.55 9.10 0.57
C LEU A 186 11.73 10.07 0.66
#